data_b9074431f1efb2a889f872d1ca9d956d
#
_entry.id   b9074431f1efb2a889f872d1ca9d956d
#
_cell.length_a   1.000
_cell.length_b   1.000
_cell.length_c   1.000
_cell.angle_alpha   90.00
_cell.angle_beta   90.00
_cell.angle_gamma   90.00
#
_symmetry.space_group_name_H-M   'P 1'
#
loop_
_entity.id
_entity.type
_entity.pdbx_description
1 polymer ?
#
loop_
_entity_poly.entity_id
_entity_poly.type
_entity_poly.pdbx_seq_one_letter_code
_entity_poly.pdbx_strand_id
1 'polypeptide(L)'
;QNEFHAFDIVLDPSQKRSLKPKQSKGLITILAVGILVLIIGVFSFYLNDGTEIKNAEQIIAESDRPMVLVMPFENRSGNKSDDQLSSGMTDILVSSLASHPRLLVQSSSTSNFIKKKGMSDQEIKNEYYVNYILRGYNQVSGEKIRTTVELSDVIKNKIVWTDKFDFKLNDIFEIQDTISEKVLEKLQIKLTLGESFDDDRKYFKDPENWQRFLKANGLFLSMSL
;
A
#
# COMPACT_ATOMS: atom_id res chain seq x y z
N GLN A 1 -89.40 -35.21 -52.79
CA GLN A 1 -88.44 -36.23 -52.27
C GLN A 1 -87.10 -35.95 -52.89
N ASN A 2 -86.16 -35.40 -52.11
CA ASN A 2 -84.78 -35.12 -52.53
C ASN A 2 -83.93 -36.21 -51.91
N GLU A 3 -83.35 -37.04 -52.73
CA GLU A 3 -82.32 -38.01 -52.34
C GLU A 3 -80.98 -37.31 -52.22
N PHE A 4 -80.38 -37.37 -51.04
CA PHE A 4 -78.98 -36.92 -50.83
C PHE A 4 -78.08 -38.10 -51.13
N HIS A 5 -77.29 -37.99 -52.17
CA HIS A 5 -76.17 -38.91 -52.41
C HIS A 5 -74.97 -38.55 -51.50
N ALA A 6 -74.73 -39.41 -50.55
CA ALA A 6 -73.52 -39.31 -49.75
C ALA A 6 -72.34 -39.87 -50.57
N PHE A 7 -71.34 -39.05 -50.82
CA PHE A 7 -70.07 -39.51 -51.41
C PHE A 7 -69.17 -39.99 -50.32
N ASP A 8 -68.88 -41.26 -50.33
CA ASP A 8 -67.79 -41.82 -49.46
C ASP A 8 -66.44 -41.38 -50.01
N ILE A 9 -65.79 -40.51 -49.25
CA ILE A 9 -64.42 -40.13 -49.54
C ILE A 9 -63.49 -41.17 -48.93
N VAL A 10 -63.06 -42.14 -49.75
CA VAL A 10 -62.07 -43.11 -49.40
C VAL A 10 -60.71 -42.35 -49.33
N LEU A 11 -60.22 -42.03 -48.11
CA LEU A 11 -58.92 -41.54 -47.89
C LEU A 11 -57.89 -42.67 -48.02
N ASP A 12 -57.09 -42.64 -49.07
CA ASP A 12 -56.00 -43.57 -49.25
C ASP A 12 -54.95 -43.40 -48.14
N PRO A 13 -54.62 -44.45 -47.32
CA PRO A 13 -53.70 -44.35 -46.23
C PRO A 13 -52.25 -44.13 -46.65
N SER A 14 -51.95 -44.23 -47.94
CA SER A 14 -50.59 -44.06 -48.46
C SER A 14 -50.21 -42.57 -48.70
N GLN A 15 -51.13 -41.65 -48.60
CA GLN A 15 -50.80 -40.22 -48.71
C GLN A 15 -50.56 -39.55 -47.36
N LYS A 16 -49.55 -40.02 -46.62
CA LYS A 16 -48.99 -39.23 -45.52
C LYS A 16 -48.21 -38.03 -46.07
N ARG A 17 -48.82 -36.85 -46.08
CA ARG A 17 -48.13 -35.60 -46.33
C ARG A 17 -47.09 -35.39 -45.23
N SER A 18 -45.86 -35.75 -45.50
CA SER A 18 -44.69 -35.38 -44.69
C SER A 18 -44.50 -33.86 -44.86
N LEU A 19 -45.01 -33.10 -43.90
CA LEU A 19 -44.65 -31.71 -43.73
C LEU A 19 -43.18 -31.68 -43.23
N LYS A 20 -42.24 -31.71 -44.12
CA LYS A 20 -40.84 -31.40 -43.79
C LYS A 20 -40.80 -29.94 -43.38
N PRO A 21 -40.40 -29.59 -42.14
CA PRO A 21 -40.22 -28.21 -41.77
C PRO A 21 -39.12 -27.64 -42.68
N LYS A 22 -39.45 -26.60 -43.43
CA LYS A 22 -38.47 -25.88 -44.24
C LYS A 22 -37.51 -25.19 -43.26
N GLN A 23 -36.45 -25.87 -42.86
CA GLN A 23 -35.38 -25.28 -42.05
C GLN A 23 -34.81 -24.13 -42.88
N SER A 24 -35.13 -22.92 -42.50
CA SER A 24 -34.48 -21.74 -43.05
C SER A 24 -33.06 -21.64 -42.48
N LYS A 25 -32.14 -22.35 -43.13
CA LYS A 25 -30.69 -22.31 -42.73
C LYS A 25 -30.18 -20.89 -42.59
N GLY A 26 -30.75 -19.93 -43.32
CA GLY A 26 -30.42 -18.52 -43.24
C GLY A 26 -30.76 -17.87 -41.91
N LEU A 27 -31.91 -18.22 -41.29
CA LEU A 27 -32.32 -17.62 -40.01
C LEU A 27 -31.42 -18.06 -38.85
N ILE A 28 -31.03 -19.34 -38.85
CA ILE A 28 -30.14 -19.91 -37.87
C ILE A 28 -28.72 -19.28 -37.97
N THR A 29 -28.26 -19.05 -39.22
CA THR A 29 -26.98 -18.43 -39.47
C THR A 29 -26.94 -16.97 -39.00
N ILE A 30 -28.00 -16.21 -39.23
CA ILE A 30 -28.13 -14.80 -38.77
C ILE A 30 -28.15 -14.73 -37.25
N LEU A 31 -28.89 -15.62 -36.57
CA LEU A 31 -28.93 -15.71 -35.13
C LEU A 31 -27.57 -16.09 -34.53
N ALA A 32 -26.86 -17.06 -35.13
CA ALA A 32 -25.56 -17.47 -34.70
C ALA A 32 -24.49 -16.36 -34.83
N VAL A 33 -24.52 -15.60 -35.92
CA VAL A 33 -23.63 -14.42 -36.11
C VAL A 33 -23.99 -13.32 -35.14
N GLY A 34 -25.27 -13.05 -34.87
CA GLY A 34 -25.70 -12.06 -33.88
C GLY A 34 -25.24 -12.39 -32.47
N ILE A 35 -25.34 -13.67 -32.08
CA ILE A 35 -24.85 -14.14 -30.76
C ILE A 35 -23.28 -14.03 -30.69
N LEU A 36 -22.58 -14.37 -31.76
CA LEU A 36 -21.13 -14.27 -31.82
C LEU A 36 -20.65 -12.81 -31.66
N VAL A 37 -21.32 -11.87 -32.36
CA VAL A 37 -21.04 -10.43 -32.24
C VAL A 37 -21.31 -9.92 -30.82
N LEU A 38 -22.41 -10.39 -30.21
CA LEU A 38 -22.74 -10.05 -28.83
C LEU A 38 -21.71 -10.58 -27.83
N ILE A 39 -21.24 -11.82 -28.00
CA ILE A 39 -20.19 -12.43 -27.18
C ILE A 39 -18.88 -11.66 -27.33
N ILE A 40 -18.50 -11.31 -28.56
CA ILE A 40 -17.28 -10.53 -28.84
C ILE A 40 -17.42 -9.13 -28.23
N GLY A 41 -18.59 -8.49 -28.33
CA GLY A 41 -18.85 -7.18 -27.72
C GLY A 41 -18.76 -7.20 -26.19
N VAL A 42 -19.40 -8.19 -25.56
CA VAL A 42 -19.33 -8.39 -24.11
C VAL A 42 -17.91 -8.74 -23.67
N PHE A 43 -17.23 -9.62 -24.38
CA PHE A 43 -15.85 -9.99 -24.09
C PHE A 43 -14.88 -8.79 -24.27
N SER A 44 -15.08 -7.99 -25.33
CA SER A 44 -14.33 -6.76 -25.56
C SER A 44 -14.60 -5.71 -24.48
N PHE A 45 -15.85 -5.63 -23.99
CA PHE A 45 -16.22 -4.76 -22.88
C PHE A 45 -15.52 -5.20 -21.59
N TYR A 46 -15.53 -6.50 -21.25
CA TYR A 46 -14.79 -7.04 -20.10
C TYR A 46 -13.28 -6.91 -20.22
N LEU A 47 -12.71 -6.99 -21.42
CA LEU A 47 -11.28 -6.76 -21.64
C LEU A 47 -10.90 -5.28 -21.62
N ASN A 48 -11.86 -4.39 -21.93
CA ASN A 48 -11.65 -2.95 -21.97
C ASN A 48 -12.09 -2.25 -20.67
N ASP A 49 -12.75 -2.96 -19.74
CA ASP A 49 -12.84 -2.58 -18.33
C ASP A 49 -11.47 -2.83 -17.67
N GLY A 50 -10.43 -2.24 -18.30
CA GLY A 50 -9.15 -2.01 -17.69
C GLY A 50 -9.40 -1.09 -16.50
N THR A 51 -9.79 -1.66 -15.35
CA THR A 51 -9.30 -1.12 -14.10
C THR A 51 -7.80 -1.02 -14.31
N GLU A 52 -7.32 0.20 -14.58
CA GLU A 52 -5.88 0.46 -14.54
C GLU A 52 -5.42 -0.06 -13.18
N ILE A 53 -4.84 -1.26 -13.19
CA ILE A 53 -4.15 -1.80 -12.01
C ILE A 53 -2.96 -0.86 -11.88
N LYS A 54 -3.15 0.22 -11.10
CA LYS A 54 -2.07 1.15 -10.80
C LYS A 54 -0.94 0.33 -10.21
N ASN A 55 0.19 0.39 -10.86
CA ASN A 55 1.39 -0.25 -10.34
C ASN A 55 1.71 0.34 -8.97
N ALA A 56 2.32 -0.44 -8.08
CA ALA A 56 2.73 0.02 -6.76
C ALA A 56 3.48 1.37 -6.83
N GLU A 57 4.30 1.57 -7.87
CA GLU A 57 5.03 2.81 -8.12
C GLU A 57 4.12 4.02 -8.39
N GLN A 58 3.00 3.82 -9.10
CA GLN A 58 2.03 4.90 -9.35
C GLN A 58 1.27 5.28 -8.07
N ILE A 59 0.84 4.28 -7.29
CA ILE A 59 0.16 4.51 -6.01
C ILE A 59 1.08 5.24 -5.03
N ILE A 60 2.35 4.82 -4.97
CA ILE A 60 3.36 5.44 -4.13
C ILE A 60 3.63 6.88 -4.57
N ALA A 61 3.75 7.13 -5.89
CA ALA A 61 4.01 8.46 -6.44
C ALA A 61 2.85 9.44 -6.25
N GLU A 62 1.61 8.95 -6.21
CA GLU A 62 0.42 9.77 -5.97
C GLU A 62 0.18 10.07 -4.47
N SER A 63 0.90 9.40 -3.58
CA SER A 63 0.78 9.63 -2.15
C SER A 63 1.61 10.83 -1.72
N ASP A 64 0.95 11.87 -1.17
CA ASP A 64 1.63 13.04 -0.60
C ASP A 64 2.46 12.71 0.65
N ARG A 65 2.28 11.51 1.22
CA ARG A 65 2.95 11.07 2.44
C ARG A 65 3.69 9.75 2.19
N PRO A 66 4.99 9.70 2.50
CA PRO A 66 5.75 8.45 2.35
C PRO A 66 5.28 7.39 3.36
N MET A 67 5.22 6.14 2.89
CA MET A 67 4.93 4.96 3.70
C MET A 67 6.24 4.33 4.18
N VAL A 68 6.39 4.18 5.48
CA VAL A 68 7.54 3.52 6.12
C VAL A 68 7.12 2.20 6.75
N LEU A 69 7.93 1.18 6.52
CA LEU A 69 7.88 -0.10 7.24
C LEU A 69 9.04 -0.16 8.21
N VAL A 70 8.78 -0.30 9.49
CA VAL A 70 9.79 -0.61 10.50
C VAL A 70 9.84 -2.13 10.65
N MET A 71 10.93 -2.75 10.20
CA MET A 71 11.12 -4.20 10.39
C MET A 71 11.43 -4.51 11.85
N PRO A 72 10.99 -5.65 12.37
CA PRO A 72 11.33 -6.06 13.73
C PRO A 72 12.84 -6.09 13.92
N PHE A 73 13.31 -5.29 14.88
CA PHE A 73 14.73 -5.20 15.22
C PHE A 73 15.28 -6.57 15.66
N GLU A 74 16.50 -6.85 15.26
CA GLU A 74 17.13 -8.10 15.59
C GLU A 74 17.92 -7.98 16.90
N ASN A 75 17.84 -9.01 17.73
CA ASN A 75 18.76 -9.15 18.85
C ASN A 75 20.04 -9.84 18.37
N ARG A 76 21.15 -9.14 18.44
CA ARG A 76 22.50 -9.64 18.15
C ARG A 76 23.41 -9.66 19.38
N SER A 77 22.82 -9.64 20.59
CA SER A 77 23.56 -9.70 21.86
C SER A 77 24.06 -11.11 22.19
N GLY A 78 23.50 -12.13 21.56
CA GLY A 78 23.76 -13.54 21.91
C GLY A 78 22.96 -14.04 23.12
N ASN A 79 22.21 -13.18 23.81
CA ASN A 79 21.37 -13.52 24.94
C ASN A 79 19.87 -13.36 24.57
N LYS A 80 19.10 -14.46 24.70
CA LYS A 80 17.68 -14.46 24.37
C LYS A 80 16.83 -13.56 25.25
N SER A 81 17.29 -13.20 26.46
CA SER A 81 16.57 -12.27 27.32
C SER A 81 16.39 -10.88 26.68
N ASP A 82 17.27 -10.53 25.74
CA ASP A 82 17.26 -9.24 25.05
C ASP A 82 16.32 -9.20 23.85
N ASP A 83 15.63 -10.33 23.54
CA ASP A 83 14.64 -10.38 22.44
C ASP A 83 13.45 -9.45 22.73
N GLN A 84 13.01 -9.38 23.98
CA GLN A 84 11.92 -8.48 24.39
C GLN A 84 12.31 -7.00 24.23
N LEU A 85 13.55 -6.66 24.50
CA LEU A 85 14.09 -5.32 24.31
C LEU A 85 14.04 -4.92 22.82
N SER A 86 14.50 -5.81 21.95
CA SER A 86 14.49 -5.56 20.49
C SER A 86 13.07 -5.46 19.94
N SER A 87 12.16 -6.27 20.42
CA SER A 87 10.73 -6.21 20.05
C SER A 87 10.11 -4.91 20.55
N GLY A 88 10.29 -4.56 21.82
CA GLY A 88 9.79 -3.33 22.40
C GLY A 88 10.28 -2.08 21.68
N MET A 89 11.56 -2.04 21.28
CA MET A 89 12.12 -0.95 20.49
C MET A 89 11.41 -0.81 19.13
N THR A 90 11.06 -1.91 18.47
CA THR A 90 10.29 -1.88 17.23
C THR A 90 8.93 -1.22 17.41
N ASP A 91 8.17 -1.64 18.44
CA ASP A 91 6.84 -1.13 18.72
C ASP A 91 6.85 0.36 19.07
N ILE A 92 7.85 0.77 19.83
CA ILE A 92 8.06 2.16 20.22
C ILE A 92 8.37 3.02 18.98
N LEU A 93 9.28 2.58 18.10
CA LEU A 93 9.62 3.31 16.87
C LEU A 93 8.43 3.40 15.93
N VAL A 94 7.64 2.32 15.78
CA VAL A 94 6.40 2.35 15.00
C VAL A 94 5.45 3.42 15.55
N SER A 95 5.24 3.44 16.87
CA SER A 95 4.35 4.42 17.53
C SER A 95 4.85 5.86 17.38
N SER A 96 6.15 6.07 17.61
CA SER A 96 6.77 7.39 17.50
C SER A 96 6.68 7.95 16.07
N LEU A 97 7.04 7.15 15.08
CA LEU A 97 6.97 7.56 13.68
C LEU A 97 5.52 7.74 13.21
N ALA A 98 4.58 6.88 13.66
CA ALA A 98 3.17 6.97 13.31
C ALA A 98 2.46 8.20 13.89
N SER A 99 3.00 8.79 14.96
CA SER A 99 2.49 10.04 15.53
C SER A 99 2.72 11.24 14.62
N HIS A 100 3.63 11.12 13.63
CA HIS A 100 3.96 12.21 12.73
C HIS A 100 2.93 12.32 11.59
N PRO A 101 2.21 13.45 11.42
CA PRO A 101 1.07 13.56 10.52
C PRO A 101 1.44 13.43 9.03
N ARG A 102 2.71 13.64 8.67
CA ARG A 102 3.21 13.59 7.29
C ARG A 102 3.84 12.25 6.91
N LEU A 103 3.72 11.26 7.79
CA LEU A 103 4.26 9.93 7.58
C LEU A 103 3.15 8.90 7.69
N LEU A 104 3.18 7.90 6.84
CA LEU A 104 2.38 6.69 6.99
C LEU A 104 3.31 5.58 7.48
N VAL A 105 2.88 4.83 8.48
CA VAL A 105 3.70 3.74 9.05
C VAL A 105 2.89 2.46 9.07
N GLN A 106 3.50 1.39 8.58
CA GLN A 106 2.92 0.05 8.67
C GLN A 106 2.89 -0.43 10.13
N SER A 107 1.84 -1.19 10.47
CA SER A 107 1.69 -1.71 11.83
C SER A 107 2.78 -2.73 12.20
N SER A 108 3.10 -2.85 13.50
CA SER A 108 4.00 -3.88 13.99
C SER A 108 3.54 -5.30 13.64
N SER A 109 2.21 -5.53 13.57
CA SER A 109 1.65 -6.82 13.15
C SER A 109 2.00 -7.14 11.70
N THR A 110 1.88 -6.17 10.80
CA THR A 110 2.29 -6.29 9.39
C THR A 110 3.79 -6.57 9.30
N SER A 111 4.60 -5.84 10.04
CA SER A 111 6.06 -6.00 10.08
C SER A 111 6.47 -7.41 10.50
N ASN A 112 5.85 -7.93 11.56
CA ASN A 112 6.07 -9.29 12.05
C ASN A 112 5.65 -10.36 11.04
N PHE A 113 4.52 -10.16 10.35
CA PHE A 113 4.04 -11.05 9.31
C PHE A 113 5.02 -11.10 8.12
N ILE A 114 5.48 -9.94 7.65
CA ILE A 114 6.46 -9.79 6.57
C ILE A 114 7.76 -10.52 6.93
N LYS A 115 8.29 -10.30 8.15
CA LYS A 115 9.49 -10.99 8.65
C LYS A 115 9.31 -12.50 8.68
N LYS A 116 8.16 -12.97 9.17
CA LYS A 116 7.85 -14.41 9.24
C LYS A 116 7.76 -15.06 7.87
N LYS A 117 7.24 -14.35 6.88
CA LYS A 117 7.17 -14.80 5.48
C LYS A 117 8.52 -14.75 4.77
N GLY A 118 9.49 -13.99 5.27
CA GLY A 118 10.78 -13.79 4.61
C GLY A 118 10.66 -13.04 3.28
N MET A 119 9.74 -12.06 3.20
CA MET A 119 9.48 -11.32 1.97
C MET A 119 10.68 -10.46 1.57
N SER A 120 10.96 -10.41 0.28
CA SER A 120 11.95 -9.52 -0.30
C SER A 120 11.46 -8.07 -0.32
N ASP A 121 12.37 -7.11 -0.44
CA ASP A 121 12.04 -5.68 -0.52
C ASP A 121 11.12 -5.36 -1.70
N GLN A 122 11.28 -6.09 -2.81
CA GLN A 122 10.43 -5.93 -3.99
C GLN A 122 8.99 -6.42 -3.74
N GLU A 123 8.81 -7.55 -3.05
CA GLU A 123 7.50 -8.04 -2.65
C GLU A 123 6.84 -7.09 -1.66
N ILE A 124 7.60 -6.60 -0.68
CA ILE A 124 7.12 -5.62 0.30
C ILE A 124 6.65 -4.34 -0.40
N LYS A 125 7.46 -3.80 -1.33
CA LYS A 125 7.08 -2.63 -2.12
C LYS A 125 5.76 -2.85 -2.85
N ASN A 126 5.61 -3.97 -3.54
CA ASN A 126 4.47 -4.25 -4.41
C ASN A 126 3.18 -4.58 -3.64
N GLU A 127 3.28 -5.30 -2.51
CA GLU A 127 2.10 -5.71 -1.74
C GLU A 127 1.65 -4.65 -0.72
N TYR A 128 2.59 -3.88 -0.16
CA TYR A 128 2.32 -2.95 0.95
C TYR A 128 2.54 -1.49 0.58
N TYR A 129 2.91 -1.19 -0.66
CA TYR A 129 3.12 0.17 -1.18
C TYR A 129 4.11 1.00 -0.34
N VAL A 130 5.15 0.35 0.16
CA VAL A 130 6.15 0.94 1.05
C VAL A 130 7.18 1.73 0.23
N ASN A 131 7.49 2.95 0.69
CA ASN A 131 8.55 3.79 0.12
C ASN A 131 9.92 3.48 0.76
N TYR A 132 9.90 3.31 2.10
CA TYR A 132 11.10 3.15 2.90
C TYR A 132 10.98 1.99 3.87
N ILE A 133 12.07 1.28 4.06
CA ILE A 133 12.17 0.23 5.07
C ILE A 133 13.25 0.62 6.07
N LEU A 134 12.86 0.68 7.35
CA LEU A 134 13.75 0.86 8.48
C LEU A 134 14.08 -0.51 9.08
N ARG A 135 15.36 -0.86 9.11
CA ARG A 135 15.90 -2.08 9.73
C ARG A 135 16.84 -1.70 10.86
N GLY A 136 16.97 -2.58 11.80
CA GLY A 136 17.93 -2.39 12.87
C GLY A 136 18.24 -3.66 13.64
N TYR A 137 19.30 -3.58 14.40
CA TYR A 137 19.66 -4.63 15.37
C TYR A 137 20.29 -4.03 16.61
N ASN A 138 20.11 -4.73 17.72
CA ASN A 138 20.62 -4.37 19.03
C ASN A 138 21.70 -5.32 19.48
N GLN A 139 22.74 -4.77 20.10
CA GLN A 139 23.80 -5.51 20.78
C GLN A 139 23.91 -4.99 22.21
N VAL A 140 23.55 -5.82 23.19
CA VAL A 140 23.64 -5.48 24.62
C VAL A 140 24.93 -6.06 25.18
N SER A 141 25.63 -5.25 25.95
CA SER A 141 26.85 -5.67 26.68
C SER A 141 26.88 -4.98 28.03
N GLY A 142 26.58 -5.71 29.10
CA GLY A 142 26.41 -5.14 30.44
C GLY A 142 25.27 -4.11 30.46
N GLU A 143 25.57 -2.91 30.93
CA GLU A 143 24.62 -1.80 31.00
C GLU A 143 24.53 -0.95 29.71
N LYS A 144 25.19 -1.37 28.64
CA LYS A 144 25.24 -0.64 27.38
C LYS A 144 24.46 -1.37 26.29
N ILE A 145 23.78 -0.59 25.48
CA ILE A 145 23.14 -1.06 24.25
C ILE A 145 23.73 -0.29 23.07
N ARG A 146 24.10 -1.02 22.03
CA ARG A 146 24.42 -0.48 20.73
C ARG A 146 23.32 -0.84 19.75
N THR A 147 22.69 0.18 19.20
CA THR A 147 21.65 0.03 18.18
C THR A 147 22.21 0.47 16.83
N THR A 148 22.20 -0.43 15.85
CA THR A 148 22.52 -0.09 14.45
C THR A 148 21.24 -0.01 13.67
N VAL A 149 21.09 1.05 12.88
CA VAL A 149 19.88 1.34 12.11
C VAL A 149 20.26 1.58 10.66
N GLU A 150 19.42 1.12 9.75
CA GLU A 150 19.52 1.32 8.31
C GLU A 150 18.16 1.71 7.75
N LEU A 151 18.12 2.79 6.97
CA LEU A 151 16.96 3.24 6.22
C LEU A 151 17.21 3.02 4.72
N SER A 152 16.38 2.24 4.08
CA SER A 152 16.47 1.93 2.65
C SER A 152 15.29 2.54 1.89
N ASP A 153 15.58 3.18 0.74
CA ASP A 153 14.59 3.60 -0.26
C ASP A 153 14.35 2.40 -1.19
N VAL A 154 13.18 1.78 -1.09
CA VAL A 154 12.88 0.57 -1.86
C VAL A 154 12.44 0.86 -3.29
N ILE A 155 12.11 2.12 -3.60
CA ILE A 155 11.80 2.55 -4.96
C ILE A 155 13.11 2.68 -5.74
N LYS A 156 14.10 3.34 -5.16
CA LYS A 156 15.42 3.55 -5.76
C LYS A 156 16.38 2.39 -5.51
N ASN A 157 15.95 1.39 -4.74
CA ASN A 157 16.74 0.22 -4.33
C ASN A 157 18.12 0.62 -3.79
N LYS A 158 18.14 1.52 -2.81
CA LYS A 158 19.39 2.00 -2.19
C LYS A 158 19.22 2.30 -0.72
N ILE A 159 20.32 2.15 0.02
CA ILE A 159 20.42 2.64 1.41
C ILE A 159 20.51 4.16 1.38
N VAL A 160 19.59 4.81 2.11
CA VAL A 160 19.53 6.28 2.27
C VAL A 160 20.41 6.71 3.44
N TRP A 161 20.40 5.92 4.50
CA TRP A 161 21.10 6.25 5.72
C TRP A 161 21.38 5.00 6.56
N THR A 162 22.53 5.02 7.24
CA THR A 162 22.90 4.04 8.25
C THR A 162 23.61 4.77 9.38
N ASP A 163 23.35 4.36 10.62
CA ASP A 163 24.01 4.93 11.79
C ASP A 163 24.07 3.93 12.94
N LYS A 164 24.90 4.27 13.96
CA LYS A 164 25.08 3.48 15.17
C LYS A 164 24.96 4.38 16.39
N PHE A 165 24.15 3.96 17.33
CA PHE A 165 23.88 4.68 18.56
C PHE A 165 24.32 3.85 19.76
N ASP A 166 25.10 4.45 20.64
CA ASP A 166 25.56 3.84 21.89
C ASP A 166 24.88 4.55 23.06
N PHE A 167 24.07 3.80 23.83
CA PHE A 167 23.33 4.30 24.97
C PHE A 167 23.53 3.40 26.21
N LYS A 168 23.09 3.89 27.36
CA LYS A 168 22.88 3.03 28.52
C LYS A 168 21.51 2.33 28.38
N LEU A 169 21.42 1.13 28.93
CA LEU A 169 20.21 0.32 28.84
C LEU A 169 18.98 1.01 29.48
N ASN A 170 19.22 1.91 30.45
CA ASN A 170 18.17 2.68 31.12
C ASN A 170 17.66 3.85 30.28
N ASP A 171 18.36 4.24 29.21
CA ASP A 171 18.04 5.41 28.40
C ASP A 171 17.30 5.03 27.11
N ILE A 172 16.52 3.94 27.16
CA ILE A 172 15.85 3.35 25.99
C ILE A 172 14.91 4.32 25.28
N PHE A 173 14.27 5.23 26.01
CA PHE A 173 13.40 6.27 25.45
C PHE A 173 14.21 7.32 24.67
N GLU A 174 15.40 7.68 25.14
CA GLU A 174 16.29 8.59 24.43
C GLU A 174 16.77 7.99 23.09
N ILE A 175 17.01 6.67 23.06
CA ILE A 175 17.33 5.93 21.82
C ILE A 175 16.20 6.10 20.80
N GLN A 176 14.97 5.88 21.26
CA GLN A 176 13.76 5.97 20.46
C GLN A 176 13.60 7.35 19.82
N ASP A 177 13.66 8.40 20.63
CA ASP A 177 13.49 9.78 20.19
C ASP A 177 14.58 10.14 19.18
N THR A 178 15.84 9.83 19.50
CA THR A 178 16.99 10.07 18.62
C THR A 178 16.84 9.36 17.27
N ILE A 179 16.45 8.09 17.24
CA ILE A 179 16.28 7.35 15.98
C ILE A 179 15.10 7.92 15.18
N SER A 180 13.97 8.22 15.84
CA SER A 180 12.79 8.77 15.17
C SER A 180 13.09 10.12 14.54
N GLU A 181 13.73 11.03 15.26
CA GLU A 181 14.16 12.33 14.73
C GLU A 181 15.10 12.17 13.53
N LYS A 182 16.07 11.26 13.61
CA LYS A 182 17.00 11.00 12.50
C LYS A 182 16.30 10.43 11.28
N VAL A 183 15.34 9.52 11.46
CA VAL A 183 14.55 8.98 10.35
C VAL A 183 13.77 10.11 9.67
N LEU A 184 13.08 10.97 10.44
CA LEU A 184 12.33 12.10 9.90
C LEU A 184 13.25 13.09 9.16
N GLU A 185 14.44 13.39 9.73
CA GLU A 185 15.46 14.22 9.08
C GLU A 185 15.89 13.63 7.73
N LYS A 186 16.19 12.32 7.68
CA LYS A 186 16.64 11.66 6.45
C LYS A 186 15.55 11.50 5.40
N LEU A 187 14.30 11.41 5.82
CA LEU A 187 13.12 11.46 4.94
C LEU A 187 12.82 12.89 4.46
N GLN A 188 13.57 13.90 4.92
CA GLN A 188 13.32 15.31 4.67
C GLN A 188 11.90 15.75 5.11
N ILE A 189 11.34 15.02 6.05
CA ILE A 189 10.08 15.37 6.67
C ILE A 189 10.36 16.41 7.72
N LYS A 190 10.04 17.65 7.42
CA LYS A 190 10.22 18.75 8.37
C LYS A 190 9.28 18.53 9.56
N LEU A 191 9.90 18.35 10.72
CA LEU A 191 9.18 18.27 11.99
C LEU A 191 8.35 19.54 12.14
N THR A 192 7.10 19.39 12.05
CA THR A 192 6.01 20.32 12.17
C THR A 192 6.26 21.67 12.85
N LEU A 193 6.55 22.61 12.08
CA LEU A 193 5.91 23.93 12.12
C LEU A 193 5.86 24.44 10.67
N GLY A 194 5.17 23.65 9.86
CA GLY A 194 4.74 24.07 8.53
C GLY A 194 5.77 23.90 7.41
N GLU A 195 5.31 23.35 6.29
CA GLU A 195 5.90 23.54 4.97
C GLU A 195 6.15 25.01 4.63
N SER A 196 5.45 25.91 5.33
CA SER A 196 5.67 27.35 5.36
C SER A 196 7.10 27.75 5.69
N PHE A 197 7.84 26.98 6.50
CA PHE A 197 9.13 27.46 7.01
C PHE A 197 10.23 27.60 5.95
N ASP A 198 10.22 26.81 4.87
CA ASP A 198 11.22 27.01 3.80
C ASP A 198 10.82 28.15 2.86
N ASP A 199 9.53 28.36 2.64
CA ASP A 199 9.04 29.55 1.96
C ASP A 199 9.19 30.79 2.85
N ASP A 200 8.90 30.66 4.14
CA ASP A 200 9.03 31.74 5.11
C ASP A 200 10.50 32.13 5.37
N ARG A 201 11.46 31.19 5.34
CA ARG A 201 12.90 31.53 5.34
C ARG A 201 13.31 32.42 4.16
N LYS A 202 12.61 32.27 3.04
CA LYS A 202 12.82 33.12 1.86
C LYS A 202 12.37 34.56 2.11
N TYR A 203 11.36 34.72 2.99
CA TYR A 203 10.81 36.01 3.39
C TYR A 203 11.54 36.60 4.60
N PHE A 204 12.05 35.77 5.53
CA PHE A 204 12.82 36.23 6.69
C PHE A 204 14.32 36.24 6.38
N LYS A 205 14.76 37.20 5.61
CA LYS A 205 16.19 37.46 5.33
C LYS A 205 16.98 37.89 6.58
N ASP A 206 16.29 38.32 7.63
CA ASP A 206 16.85 38.85 8.85
C ASP A 206 16.74 37.80 9.99
N PRO A 207 17.86 37.38 10.58
CA PRO A 207 17.87 36.43 11.71
C PRO A 207 17.06 36.88 12.93
N GLU A 208 16.95 38.21 13.18
CA GLU A 208 16.17 38.74 14.29
C GLU A 208 14.67 38.55 14.06
N ASN A 209 14.19 38.79 12.84
CA ASN A 209 12.78 38.58 12.51
C ASN A 209 12.39 37.11 12.62
N TRP A 210 13.29 36.20 12.26
CA TRP A 210 13.12 34.77 12.45
C TRP A 210 13.01 34.39 13.94
N GLN A 211 13.85 34.90 14.80
CA GLN A 211 13.78 34.66 16.24
C GLN A 211 12.48 35.22 16.87
N ARG A 212 12.02 36.40 16.41
CA ARG A 212 10.76 36.98 16.86
C ARG A 212 9.56 36.13 16.46
N PHE A 213 9.57 35.59 15.24
CA PHE A 213 8.53 34.69 14.74
C PHE A 213 8.47 33.38 15.55
N LEU A 214 9.62 32.74 15.82
CA LEU A 214 9.69 31.56 16.68
C LEU A 214 9.17 31.82 18.08
N LYS A 215 9.49 32.96 18.65
CA LYS A 215 9.03 33.39 19.98
C LYS A 215 7.51 33.63 20.00
N ALA A 216 6.96 34.24 18.97
CA ALA A 216 5.53 34.46 18.83
C ALA A 216 4.75 33.15 18.70
N ASN A 217 5.23 32.20 17.90
CA ASN A 217 4.63 30.87 17.75
C ASN A 217 4.74 30.02 19.03
N GLY A 218 5.86 30.09 19.74
CA GLY A 218 6.01 29.43 21.03
C GLY A 218 5.03 29.94 22.08
N LEU A 219 4.74 31.25 22.08
CA LEU A 219 3.72 31.85 22.93
C LEU A 219 2.30 31.41 22.53
N PHE A 220 2.01 31.30 21.24
CA PHE A 220 0.69 30.87 20.76
C PHE A 220 0.38 29.42 21.16
N LEU A 221 1.35 28.52 21.07
CA LEU A 221 1.21 27.12 21.51
C LEU A 221 1.07 26.99 23.04
N SER A 222 1.67 27.90 23.81
CA SER A 222 1.54 27.92 25.28
C SER A 222 0.20 28.51 25.78
N MET A 223 -0.54 29.21 24.92
CA MET A 223 -1.85 29.81 25.24
C MET A 223 -3.02 28.92 24.81
N SER A 224 -2.78 27.82 24.08
CA SER A 224 -3.80 26.86 23.59
C SER A 224 -3.88 25.58 24.44
N LEU A 225 -3.23 25.53 25.57
CA LEU A 225 -3.33 24.52 26.63
C LEU A 225 -4.01 25.12 27.88
#